data_972aee35352d245be4bc371456e49cbf
#
_entry.id   972aee35352d245be4bc371456e49cbf
#
_cell.length_a   1.000
_cell.length_b   1.000
_cell.length_c   1.000
_cell.angle_alpha   90.00
_cell.angle_beta   90.00
_cell.angle_gamma   90.00
#
_symmetry.space_group_name_H-M   'P 1'
#
loop_
_entity.id
_entity.type
_entity.pdbx_description
1 polymer ?
#
loop_
_entity_poly.entity_id
_entity_poly.type
_entity_poly.pdbx_seq_one_letter_code
_entity_poly.pdbx_strand_id
1 'polypeptide(L)'
;MLLVGFVCLGGCRKEEGDVQYPFPSEGGPQTELDRWLSEEFIRPYNMEVVYTRATYKETDWPDNLPPHQEKIRPLMEALKALWIVPFEQAGGTAFVKEYAPRQILLLGEVNLNSLQIGEINTSLGEAILPVFGINRFSAETAETLFPYVRMATFAFAKRLVQGRSSLLDKFAALNPSPLYYDWSKSADVTRGAYQFQGTPYSWKKGFFSNGAMESSLCDFAETLSMLVCLSVSEINECLNTAQELGGEGAKATLQRKMAFVDEFLWENFKIRREAQLTRVISASLKHYNKQSHDAPAP
;
A
#
# COMPACT_ATOMS: atom_id res chain seq x y z
N MET A 1 -42.27 -52.45 2.22
CA MET A 1 -41.31 -52.12 1.15
C MET A 1 -41.24 -50.60 1.07
N LEU A 2 -40.31 -50.04 1.85
CA LEU A 2 -40.11 -48.56 1.95
C LEU A 2 -38.87 -48.22 1.15
N LEU A 3 -39.03 -47.45 0.09
CA LEU A 3 -37.93 -46.89 -0.70
C LEU A 3 -37.43 -45.63 -0.03
N VAL A 4 -36.20 -45.65 0.47
CA VAL A 4 -35.52 -44.47 0.98
C VAL A 4 -34.76 -43.84 -0.17
N GLY A 5 -35.25 -42.69 -0.64
CA GLY A 5 -34.57 -41.86 -1.63
C GLY A 5 -33.39 -41.11 -1.02
N PHE A 6 -32.21 -41.41 -1.51
CA PHE A 6 -30.96 -40.67 -1.16
C PHE A 6 -30.89 -39.43 -2.03
N VAL A 7 -31.12 -38.24 -1.44
CA VAL A 7 -30.91 -36.98 -2.14
C VAL A 7 -29.43 -36.58 -1.95
N CYS A 8 -28.64 -36.76 -2.99
CA CYS A 8 -27.30 -36.20 -3.07
C CYS A 8 -27.39 -34.68 -3.28
N LEU A 9 -27.17 -33.90 -2.22
CA LEU A 9 -26.89 -32.49 -2.32
C LEU A 9 -25.47 -32.32 -2.87
N GLY A 10 -25.36 -32.26 -4.19
CA GLY A 10 -24.16 -31.80 -4.87
C GLY A 10 -23.96 -30.30 -4.58
N GLY A 11 -23.17 -29.99 -3.59
CA GLY A 11 -22.65 -28.64 -3.41
C GLY A 11 -21.75 -28.28 -4.58
N CYS A 12 -22.24 -27.45 -5.50
CA CYS A 12 -21.38 -26.73 -6.43
C CYS A 12 -20.44 -25.83 -5.62
N ARG A 13 -19.23 -26.33 -5.31
CA ARG A 13 -18.09 -25.45 -5.09
C ARG A 13 -17.89 -24.76 -6.44
N LYS A 14 -18.17 -23.45 -6.51
CA LYS A 14 -17.57 -22.61 -7.51
C LYS A 14 -16.06 -22.71 -7.26
N GLU A 15 -15.36 -23.44 -8.09
CA GLU A 15 -13.94 -23.23 -8.29
C GLU A 15 -13.82 -21.77 -8.72
N GLU A 16 -13.28 -20.95 -7.85
CA GLU A 16 -12.72 -19.65 -8.25
C GLU A 16 -11.64 -20.04 -9.26
N GLY A 17 -11.96 -19.87 -10.54
CA GLY A 17 -11.02 -20.12 -11.60
C GLY A 17 -9.76 -19.34 -11.29
N ASP A 18 -8.64 -20.02 -11.25
CA ASP A 18 -7.33 -19.39 -11.28
C ASP A 18 -7.38 -18.36 -12.40
N VAL A 19 -7.45 -17.08 -12.02
CA VAL A 19 -7.34 -16.00 -12.99
C VAL A 19 -5.91 -16.07 -13.46
N GLN A 20 -5.73 -16.77 -14.56
CA GLN A 20 -4.47 -16.87 -15.26
C GLN A 20 -4.20 -15.49 -15.86
N TYR A 21 -3.55 -14.63 -15.06
CA TYR A 21 -3.02 -13.38 -15.59
C TYR A 21 -2.05 -13.76 -16.72
N PRO A 22 -2.20 -13.16 -17.90
CA PRO A 22 -1.30 -13.44 -19.00
C PRO A 22 0.11 -13.00 -18.57
N PHE A 23 0.93 -13.97 -18.18
CA PHE A 23 2.36 -13.77 -18.06
C PHE A 23 2.87 -13.21 -19.40
N PRO A 24 3.90 -12.34 -19.40
CA PRO A 24 4.47 -11.84 -20.63
C PRO A 24 4.72 -13.03 -21.56
N SER A 25 4.13 -12.97 -22.73
CA SER A 25 4.14 -14.04 -23.71
C SER A 25 5.58 -14.53 -23.88
N GLU A 26 5.78 -15.84 -23.74
CA GLU A 26 7.01 -16.53 -24.12
C GLU A 26 7.43 -16.08 -25.53
N GLY A 27 8.40 -15.15 -25.66
CA GLY A 27 8.82 -14.78 -27.01
C GLY A 27 9.64 -13.52 -27.18
N GLY A 28 9.80 -12.68 -26.16
CA GLY A 28 10.77 -11.56 -26.22
C GLY A 28 12.11 -11.95 -25.60
N PRO A 29 13.25 -11.37 -26.04
CA PRO A 29 14.52 -11.59 -25.36
C PRO A 29 14.39 -11.07 -23.92
N GLN A 30 14.35 -12.00 -22.95
CA GLN A 30 14.37 -11.63 -21.54
C GLN A 30 15.71 -11.00 -21.20
N THR A 31 15.65 -9.75 -20.77
CA THR A 31 16.83 -9.05 -20.26
C THR A 31 17.29 -9.67 -18.94
N GLU A 32 18.51 -9.36 -18.50
CA GLU A 32 18.98 -9.77 -17.16
C GLU A 32 18.05 -9.20 -16.06
N LEU A 33 17.54 -7.97 -16.25
CA LEU A 33 16.58 -7.35 -15.34
C LEU A 33 15.28 -8.14 -15.27
N ASP A 34 14.72 -8.56 -16.41
CA ASP A 34 13.47 -9.35 -16.43
C ASP A 34 13.62 -10.67 -15.69
N ARG A 35 14.74 -11.36 -15.89
CA ARG A 35 15.03 -12.61 -15.17
C ARG A 35 15.12 -12.38 -13.67
N TRP A 36 15.86 -11.36 -13.26
CA TRP A 36 15.99 -10.98 -11.85
C TRP A 36 14.64 -10.63 -11.24
N LEU A 37 13.81 -9.79 -11.89
CA LEU A 37 12.47 -9.46 -11.42
C LEU A 37 11.57 -10.69 -11.29
N SER A 38 11.67 -11.62 -12.24
CA SER A 38 10.93 -12.88 -12.18
C SER A 38 11.33 -13.74 -10.97
N GLU A 39 12.64 -13.86 -10.71
CA GLU A 39 13.16 -14.66 -9.60
C GLU A 39 12.85 -14.05 -8.24
N GLU A 40 12.92 -12.72 -8.13
CA GLU A 40 12.79 -12.02 -6.86
C GLU A 40 11.34 -11.67 -6.49
N PHE A 41 10.42 -11.55 -7.46
CA PHE A 41 9.07 -11.07 -7.22
C PHE A 41 7.97 -11.98 -7.78
N ILE A 42 8.08 -12.47 -9.01
CA ILE A 42 7.03 -13.30 -9.60
C ILE A 42 6.99 -14.67 -8.91
N ARG A 43 8.10 -15.39 -8.90
CA ARG A 43 8.17 -16.76 -8.36
C ARG A 43 7.78 -16.85 -6.89
N PRO A 44 8.37 -16.02 -5.97
CA PRO A 44 8.05 -16.11 -4.56
C PRO A 44 6.70 -15.51 -4.19
N TYR A 45 6.30 -14.38 -4.80
CA TYR A 45 5.18 -13.57 -4.33
C TYR A 45 4.04 -13.42 -5.33
N ASN A 46 4.18 -13.93 -6.55
CA ASN A 46 3.20 -13.75 -7.63
C ASN A 46 2.93 -12.26 -7.92
N MET A 47 3.99 -11.44 -7.87
CA MET A 47 3.99 -10.02 -8.19
C MET A 47 4.76 -9.77 -9.48
N GLU A 48 4.07 -9.31 -10.51
CA GLU A 48 4.69 -8.87 -11.75
C GLU A 48 5.16 -7.42 -11.63
N VAL A 49 6.37 -7.13 -12.11
CA VAL A 49 6.89 -5.76 -12.17
C VAL A 49 6.89 -5.30 -13.62
N VAL A 50 6.08 -4.31 -13.94
CA VAL A 50 5.89 -3.77 -15.28
C VAL A 50 6.55 -2.41 -15.39
N TYR A 51 7.46 -2.24 -16.35
CA TYR A 51 8.23 -1.01 -16.54
C TYR A 51 8.33 -0.56 -18.01
N THR A 52 7.67 -1.28 -18.94
CA THR A 52 7.63 -0.93 -20.36
C THR A 52 6.21 -0.96 -20.90
N ARG A 53 5.92 -0.16 -21.93
CA ARG A 53 4.63 -0.19 -22.64
C ARG A 53 4.37 -1.55 -23.33
N ALA A 54 5.41 -2.24 -23.74
CA ALA A 54 5.29 -3.54 -24.41
C ALA A 54 4.67 -4.63 -23.50
N THR A 55 4.86 -4.50 -22.20
CA THR A 55 4.31 -5.41 -21.19
C THR A 55 2.94 -4.97 -20.65
N TYR A 56 2.54 -3.72 -20.89
CA TYR A 56 1.26 -3.19 -20.45
C TYR A 56 0.30 -3.09 -21.65
N LYS A 57 -0.73 -3.90 -21.65
CA LYS A 57 -1.64 -4.04 -22.80
C LYS A 57 -2.83 -3.06 -22.81
N GLU A 58 -3.03 -2.27 -21.77
CA GLU A 58 -4.12 -1.32 -21.71
C GLU A 58 -3.82 -0.06 -22.50
N THR A 59 -4.83 0.41 -23.26
CA THR A 59 -4.77 1.59 -24.11
C THR A 59 -4.55 2.90 -23.34
N ASP A 60 -4.72 2.87 -22.03
CA ASP A 60 -4.71 4.03 -21.14
C ASP A 60 -3.40 4.15 -20.35
N TRP A 61 -2.28 3.65 -20.89
CA TRP A 61 -0.98 3.96 -20.30
C TRP A 61 -0.84 5.47 -20.22
N PRO A 62 -0.71 6.01 -18.98
CA PRO A 62 -0.52 7.45 -18.83
C PRO A 62 0.70 7.89 -19.66
N ASP A 63 0.65 9.07 -20.27
CA ASP A 63 1.74 9.66 -21.07
C ASP A 63 3.00 9.98 -20.24
N ASN A 64 3.31 9.07 -19.31
CA ASN A 64 4.48 9.13 -18.45
C ASN A 64 5.68 8.54 -19.18
N LEU A 65 6.81 9.18 -19.01
CA LEU A 65 8.07 8.63 -19.49
C LEU A 65 8.34 7.28 -18.81
N PRO A 66 8.85 6.29 -19.54
CA PRO A 66 9.27 5.04 -18.93
C PRO A 66 10.36 5.30 -17.88
N PRO A 67 10.46 4.45 -16.84
CA PRO A 67 11.53 4.58 -15.86
C PRO A 67 12.89 4.31 -16.51
N HIS A 68 13.91 5.02 -16.06
CA HIS A 68 15.30 4.70 -16.38
C HIS A 68 15.65 3.33 -15.80
N GLN A 69 16.18 2.43 -16.63
CA GLN A 69 16.42 1.02 -16.24
C GLN A 69 17.35 0.87 -15.04
N GLU A 70 18.37 1.73 -14.93
CA GLU A 70 19.31 1.74 -13.79
C GLU A 70 18.66 2.11 -12.45
N LYS A 71 17.45 2.71 -12.46
CA LYS A 71 16.70 3.05 -11.25
C LYS A 71 15.80 1.92 -10.75
N ILE A 72 15.45 0.97 -11.62
CA ILE A 72 14.47 -0.07 -11.32
C ILE A 72 14.98 -1.03 -10.25
N ARG A 73 16.16 -1.63 -10.49
CA ARG A 73 16.69 -2.62 -9.57
C ARG A 73 16.96 -2.05 -8.17
N PRO A 74 17.61 -0.90 -7.98
CA PRO A 74 17.81 -0.32 -6.66
C PRO A 74 16.49 -0.01 -5.92
N LEU A 75 15.47 0.49 -6.63
CA LEU A 75 14.15 0.72 -6.02
C LEU A 75 13.48 -0.58 -5.58
N MET A 76 13.49 -1.59 -6.44
CA MET A 76 12.84 -2.86 -6.14
C MET A 76 13.56 -3.63 -5.02
N GLU A 77 14.90 -3.55 -4.94
CA GLU A 77 15.69 -4.08 -3.82
C GLU A 77 15.31 -3.37 -2.50
N ALA A 78 15.19 -2.04 -2.53
CA ALA A 78 14.76 -1.27 -1.37
C ALA A 78 13.33 -1.61 -0.94
N LEU A 79 12.37 -1.70 -1.87
CA LEU A 79 11.00 -2.13 -1.59
C LEU A 79 10.94 -3.56 -1.04
N LYS A 80 11.75 -4.47 -1.57
CA LYS A 80 11.83 -5.82 -1.03
C LYS A 80 12.32 -5.81 0.42
N ALA A 81 13.41 -5.11 0.70
CA ALA A 81 14.02 -5.06 2.02
C ALA A 81 13.14 -4.33 3.06
N LEU A 82 12.50 -3.23 2.67
CA LEU A 82 11.79 -2.34 3.61
C LEU A 82 10.29 -2.65 3.73
N TRP A 83 9.73 -3.38 2.78
CA TRP A 83 8.29 -3.68 2.78
C TRP A 83 8.02 -5.18 2.75
N ILE A 84 8.48 -5.92 1.73
CA ILE A 84 8.12 -7.33 1.55
C ILE A 84 8.70 -8.19 2.68
N VAL A 85 9.99 -8.09 2.95
CA VAL A 85 10.69 -8.91 3.94
C VAL A 85 10.12 -8.73 5.36
N PRO A 86 9.84 -7.51 5.86
CA PRO A 86 9.18 -7.35 7.15
C PRO A 86 7.80 -8.00 7.24
N PHE A 87 6.97 -7.87 6.20
CA PHE A 87 5.66 -8.51 6.17
C PHE A 87 5.75 -10.03 6.04
N GLU A 88 6.73 -10.55 5.32
CA GLU A 88 7.02 -11.98 5.22
C GLU A 88 7.48 -12.56 6.56
N GLN A 89 8.35 -11.85 7.27
CA GLN A 89 8.80 -12.25 8.62
C GLN A 89 7.66 -12.24 9.64
N ALA A 90 6.70 -11.31 9.49
CA ALA A 90 5.56 -11.21 10.39
C ALA A 90 4.46 -12.24 10.10
N GLY A 91 4.13 -12.50 8.84
CA GLY A 91 2.97 -13.31 8.43
C GLY A 91 3.31 -14.53 7.57
N GLY A 92 4.55 -14.68 7.13
CA GLY A 92 5.00 -15.75 6.24
C GLY A 92 4.84 -15.42 4.74
N THR A 93 5.53 -16.19 3.90
CA THR A 93 5.52 -15.99 2.43
C THR A 93 4.13 -16.13 1.84
N ALA A 94 3.31 -17.08 2.32
CA ALA A 94 1.94 -17.28 1.86
C ALA A 94 1.06 -16.04 2.12
N PHE A 95 1.23 -15.39 3.28
CA PHE A 95 0.53 -14.16 3.61
C PHE A 95 0.86 -13.03 2.63
N VAL A 96 2.16 -12.81 2.34
CA VAL A 96 2.56 -11.81 1.36
C VAL A 96 2.00 -12.17 -0.02
N LYS A 97 2.13 -13.43 -0.44
CA LYS A 97 1.63 -13.91 -1.73
C LYS A 97 0.13 -13.72 -1.91
N GLU A 98 -0.65 -13.84 -0.85
CA GLU A 98 -2.12 -13.67 -0.87
C GLU A 98 -2.53 -12.21 -0.99
N TYR A 99 -1.90 -11.32 -0.19
CA TYR A 99 -2.35 -9.94 -0.03
C TYR A 99 -1.51 -8.89 -0.76
N ALA A 100 -0.36 -9.23 -1.32
CA ALA A 100 0.41 -8.29 -2.13
C ALA A 100 -0.31 -7.92 -3.44
N PRO A 101 -0.08 -6.72 -3.99
CA PRO A 101 -0.49 -6.39 -5.35
C PRO A 101 0.01 -7.45 -6.34
N ARG A 102 -0.81 -7.77 -7.32
CA ARG A 102 -0.42 -8.72 -8.38
C ARG A 102 0.53 -8.11 -9.37
N GLN A 103 0.47 -6.79 -9.50
CA GLN A 103 1.29 -6.06 -10.44
C GLN A 103 1.81 -4.77 -9.81
N ILE A 104 3.08 -4.47 -10.01
CA ILE A 104 3.72 -3.20 -9.67
C ILE A 104 4.02 -2.50 -10.99
N LEU A 105 3.35 -1.37 -11.23
CA LEU A 105 3.50 -0.58 -12.45
C LEU A 105 4.47 0.57 -12.19
N LEU A 106 5.66 0.53 -12.79
CA LEU A 106 6.71 1.51 -12.60
C LEU A 106 6.60 2.64 -13.61
N LEU A 107 6.48 3.88 -13.15
CA LEU A 107 6.30 5.08 -13.95
C LEU A 107 7.42 6.08 -13.67
N GLY A 108 8.16 6.46 -14.72
CA GLY A 108 9.38 7.26 -14.61
C GLY A 108 9.17 8.65 -14.04
N GLU A 109 8.07 9.30 -14.42
CA GLU A 109 7.77 10.66 -13.99
C GLU A 109 6.48 10.72 -13.16
N VAL A 110 6.39 11.77 -12.34
CA VAL A 110 5.14 12.15 -11.69
C VAL A 110 4.49 13.18 -12.60
N ASN A 111 3.40 12.84 -13.25
CA ASN A 111 2.59 13.85 -13.91
C ASN A 111 1.77 14.61 -12.84
N LEU A 112 2.34 15.69 -12.33
CA LEU A 112 1.69 16.56 -11.35
C LEU A 112 0.43 17.24 -11.90
N ASN A 113 0.29 17.31 -13.24
CA ASN A 113 -0.90 17.84 -13.89
C ASN A 113 -2.01 16.81 -14.07
N SER A 114 -1.69 15.53 -14.03
CA SER A 114 -2.72 14.50 -13.89
C SER A 114 -3.12 14.41 -12.42
N LEU A 115 -4.06 15.24 -12.05
CA LEU A 115 -4.87 15.18 -10.82
C LEU A 115 -5.59 13.82 -10.63
N GLN A 116 -5.22 12.84 -11.41
CA GLN A 116 -5.83 11.52 -11.60
C GLN A 116 -5.09 10.39 -10.93
N ILE A 117 -4.16 10.66 -9.99
CA ILE A 117 -3.52 9.57 -9.22
C ILE A 117 -4.59 8.74 -8.49
N GLY A 118 -5.63 9.40 -7.99
CA GLY A 118 -6.80 8.72 -7.42
C GLY A 118 -7.61 7.96 -8.48
N GLU A 119 -7.77 8.52 -9.67
CA GLU A 119 -8.51 7.89 -10.78
C GLU A 119 -7.73 6.73 -11.40
N ILE A 120 -6.41 6.85 -11.53
CA ILE A 120 -5.54 5.73 -11.95
C ILE A 120 -5.66 4.57 -10.96
N ASN A 121 -5.63 4.82 -9.64
CA ASN A 121 -5.83 3.77 -8.64
C ASN A 121 -7.22 3.13 -8.69
N THR A 122 -8.25 3.83 -9.15
CA THR A 122 -9.60 3.28 -9.28
C THR A 122 -9.83 2.59 -10.62
N SER A 123 -9.22 3.08 -11.70
CA SER A 123 -9.35 2.48 -13.04
C SER A 123 -8.49 1.23 -13.24
N LEU A 124 -7.30 1.18 -12.62
CA LEU A 124 -6.39 0.03 -12.72
C LEU A 124 -6.77 -1.15 -11.81
N GLY A 125 -7.74 -0.96 -10.94
CA GLY A 125 -8.16 -1.97 -9.96
C GLY A 125 -7.20 -2.11 -8.77
N GLU A 126 -7.70 -2.75 -7.71
CA GLU A 126 -6.97 -2.88 -6.44
C GLU A 126 -5.78 -3.84 -6.49
N ALA A 127 -5.63 -4.59 -7.58
CA ALA A 127 -4.55 -5.55 -7.77
C ALA A 127 -3.25 -4.92 -8.30
N ILE A 128 -3.30 -3.66 -8.75
CA ILE A 128 -2.16 -2.95 -9.34
C ILE A 128 -1.68 -1.87 -8.38
N LEU A 129 -0.36 -1.83 -8.16
CA LEU A 129 0.33 -0.77 -7.42
C LEU A 129 1.07 0.12 -8.43
N PRO A 130 0.55 1.30 -8.78
CA PRO A 130 1.31 2.26 -9.57
C PRO A 130 2.36 2.96 -8.69
N VAL A 131 3.59 3.01 -9.18
CA VAL A 131 4.74 3.64 -8.52
C VAL A 131 5.28 4.73 -9.41
N PHE A 132 5.17 5.98 -8.99
CA PHE A 132 5.47 7.17 -9.78
C PHE A 132 6.82 7.78 -9.41
N GLY A 133 7.40 8.54 -10.37
CA GLY A 133 8.56 9.39 -10.12
C GLY A 133 9.87 8.64 -9.97
N ILE A 134 9.98 7.45 -10.56
CA ILE A 134 11.13 6.56 -10.41
C ILE A 134 12.42 7.20 -10.91
N ASN A 135 12.35 8.06 -11.94
CA ASN A 135 13.53 8.74 -12.47
C ASN A 135 14.17 9.71 -11.44
N ARG A 136 13.41 10.14 -10.45
CA ARG A 136 13.89 10.98 -9.34
C ARG A 136 14.33 10.17 -8.12
N PHE A 137 14.12 8.86 -8.15
CA PHE A 137 14.49 7.98 -7.05
C PHE A 137 16.01 7.99 -6.85
N SER A 138 16.43 8.13 -5.60
CA SER A 138 17.79 7.88 -5.13
C SER A 138 17.74 6.89 -3.96
N ALA A 139 18.50 5.82 -4.08
CA ALA A 139 18.64 4.86 -2.99
C ALA A 139 19.45 5.44 -1.80
N GLU A 140 20.10 6.57 -2.01
CA GLU A 140 20.98 7.20 -1.03
C GLU A 140 20.24 8.05 0.01
N THR A 141 18.95 8.36 -0.23
CA THR A 141 18.18 9.21 0.69
C THR A 141 16.85 8.54 1.07
N ALA A 142 16.64 8.31 2.36
CA ALA A 142 15.39 7.70 2.83
C ALA A 142 14.18 8.63 2.72
N GLU A 143 14.39 9.93 2.59
CA GLU A 143 13.30 10.86 2.25
C GLU A 143 12.63 10.45 0.95
N THR A 144 13.38 9.87 0.02
CA THR A 144 12.86 9.32 -1.22
C THR A 144 12.22 7.94 -1.06
N LEU A 145 12.57 7.16 -0.03
CA LEU A 145 12.06 5.80 0.19
C LEU A 145 10.73 5.75 0.94
N PHE A 146 10.56 6.65 1.92
CA PHE A 146 9.35 6.68 2.74
C PHE A 146 8.04 6.71 1.92
N PRO A 147 7.88 7.56 0.90
CA PRO A 147 6.67 7.58 0.09
C PRO A 147 6.40 6.25 -0.62
N TYR A 148 7.44 5.59 -1.11
CA TYR A 148 7.31 4.31 -1.83
C TYR A 148 6.90 3.16 -0.91
N VAL A 149 7.56 3.03 0.25
CA VAL A 149 7.24 2.00 1.25
C VAL A 149 5.82 2.21 1.78
N ARG A 150 5.44 3.47 2.04
CA ARG A 150 4.10 3.81 2.51
C ARG A 150 3.03 3.49 1.48
N MET A 151 3.25 3.84 0.21
CA MET A 151 2.31 3.57 -0.89
C MET A 151 2.15 2.05 -1.10
N ALA A 152 3.24 1.29 -1.05
CA ALA A 152 3.20 -0.17 -1.13
C ALA A 152 2.43 -0.79 0.05
N THR A 153 2.66 -0.28 1.26
CA THR A 153 1.93 -0.70 2.47
C THR A 153 0.45 -0.34 2.39
N PHE A 154 0.10 0.83 1.84
CA PHE A 154 -1.29 1.25 1.62
C PHE A 154 -2.01 0.29 0.66
N ALA A 155 -1.41 -0.02 -0.49
CA ALA A 155 -1.98 -0.97 -1.45
C ALA A 155 -2.17 -2.36 -0.83
N PHE A 156 -1.20 -2.84 -0.06
CA PHE A 156 -1.30 -4.09 0.68
C PHE A 156 -2.44 -4.05 1.71
N ALA A 157 -2.55 -2.97 2.47
CA ALA A 157 -3.59 -2.79 3.47
C ALA A 157 -5.01 -2.79 2.88
N LYS A 158 -5.21 -2.18 1.70
CA LYS A 158 -6.48 -2.26 0.96
C LYS A 158 -6.85 -3.71 0.68
N ARG A 159 -5.91 -4.52 0.21
CA ARG A 159 -6.15 -5.91 -0.11
C ARG A 159 -6.44 -6.78 1.12
N LEU A 160 -5.86 -6.47 2.29
CA LEU A 160 -6.18 -7.18 3.54
C LEU A 160 -7.66 -7.09 3.91
N VAL A 161 -8.32 -5.99 3.58
CA VAL A 161 -9.72 -5.74 3.95
C VAL A 161 -10.68 -5.75 2.76
N GLN A 162 -10.19 -6.08 1.57
CA GLN A 162 -10.99 -6.22 0.36
C GLN A 162 -12.13 -7.21 0.58
N GLY A 163 -13.37 -6.83 0.21
CA GLY A 163 -14.56 -7.66 0.38
C GLY A 163 -15.06 -7.78 1.84
N ARG A 164 -14.45 -7.08 2.80
CA ARG A 164 -14.83 -7.10 4.23
C ARG A 164 -15.68 -5.90 4.62
N SER A 165 -16.81 -5.68 3.94
CA SER A 165 -17.68 -4.50 4.16
C SER A 165 -18.10 -4.31 5.62
N SER A 166 -18.52 -5.37 6.29
CA SER A 166 -18.91 -5.31 7.72
C SER A 166 -17.77 -4.87 8.65
N LEU A 167 -16.52 -5.20 8.33
CA LEU A 167 -15.35 -4.74 9.06
C LEU A 167 -15.14 -3.24 8.82
N LEU A 168 -15.22 -2.82 7.56
CA LEU A 168 -15.08 -1.41 7.17
C LEU A 168 -16.19 -0.53 7.75
N ASP A 169 -17.43 -1.03 7.87
CA ASP A 169 -18.52 -0.33 8.53
C ASP A 169 -18.24 -0.11 10.04
N LYS A 170 -17.70 -1.13 10.73
CA LYS A 170 -17.27 -1.01 12.12
C LYS A 170 -16.13 -0.01 12.28
N PHE A 171 -15.18 -0.02 11.36
CA PHE A 171 -14.07 0.93 11.36
C PHE A 171 -14.56 2.36 11.12
N ALA A 172 -15.47 2.57 10.15
CA ALA A 172 -16.09 3.85 9.86
C ALA A 172 -16.82 4.44 11.07
N ALA A 173 -17.50 3.59 11.85
CA ALA A 173 -18.22 3.98 13.06
C ALA A 173 -17.34 4.53 14.18
N LEU A 174 -16.01 4.39 14.09
CA LEU A 174 -15.08 5.03 15.02
C LEU A 174 -14.99 6.55 14.84
N ASN A 175 -15.38 7.06 13.68
CA ASN A 175 -15.41 8.50 13.41
C ASN A 175 -16.60 9.16 14.15
N PRO A 176 -16.40 10.37 14.71
CA PRO A 176 -17.44 11.05 15.51
C PRO A 176 -18.63 11.57 14.66
N SER A 177 -18.53 11.55 13.34
CA SER A 177 -19.57 12.00 12.41
C SER A 177 -19.38 11.28 11.07
N PRO A 178 -20.43 11.10 10.24
CA PRO A 178 -20.36 10.36 8.98
C PRO A 178 -19.58 11.16 7.93
N LEU A 179 -18.27 11.21 8.03
CA LEU A 179 -17.47 12.23 7.38
C LEU A 179 -16.33 11.64 6.57
N TYR A 180 -16.69 10.78 5.62
CA TYR A 180 -15.83 10.65 4.47
C TYR A 180 -16.16 11.79 3.51
N TYR A 181 -15.14 12.50 3.10
CA TYR A 181 -15.25 13.72 2.31
C TYR A 181 -14.81 13.44 0.90
N ASP A 182 -15.66 13.71 -0.06
CA ASP A 182 -15.32 13.63 -1.48
C ASP A 182 -14.40 14.81 -1.85
N TRP A 183 -13.09 14.56 -1.74
CA TRP A 183 -12.05 15.52 -2.09
C TRP A 183 -12.07 15.93 -3.56
N SER A 184 -12.73 15.15 -4.42
CA SER A 184 -12.87 15.48 -5.84
C SER A 184 -13.61 16.80 -6.05
N LYS A 185 -14.41 17.19 -5.06
CA LYS A 185 -15.25 18.41 -5.08
C LYS A 185 -14.63 19.61 -4.35
N SER A 186 -13.46 19.46 -3.71
CA SER A 186 -12.81 20.56 -2.98
C SER A 186 -11.88 21.33 -3.87
N ALA A 187 -12.15 22.63 -4.04
CA ALA A 187 -11.26 23.56 -4.74
C ALA A 187 -9.97 23.89 -3.96
N ASP A 188 -9.94 23.58 -2.66
CA ASP A 188 -8.86 24.01 -1.74
C ASP A 188 -7.70 23.03 -1.62
N VAL A 189 -7.73 21.90 -2.32
CA VAL A 189 -6.68 20.89 -2.21
C VAL A 189 -5.97 20.75 -3.56
N THR A 190 -4.73 21.20 -3.61
CA THR A 190 -3.79 20.78 -4.63
C THR A 190 -3.63 19.26 -4.51
N ARG A 191 -4.39 18.53 -5.31
CA ARG A 191 -4.41 17.08 -5.38
C ARG A 191 -3.00 16.56 -5.67
N GLY A 192 -2.68 15.39 -5.23
CA GLY A 192 -1.48 14.65 -5.61
C GLY A 192 -0.44 14.55 -4.51
N ALA A 193 0.29 15.60 -4.17
CA ALA A 193 1.33 15.54 -3.12
C ALA A 193 0.75 15.46 -1.71
N TYR A 194 -0.46 15.97 -1.50
CA TYR A 194 -1.11 16.05 -0.18
C TYR A 194 -1.91 14.81 0.22
N GLN A 195 -2.27 13.94 -0.70
CA GLN A 195 -3.08 12.76 -0.36
C GLN A 195 -2.38 11.83 0.62
N PHE A 196 -1.06 11.72 0.51
CA PHE A 196 -0.26 10.79 1.31
C PHE A 196 0.44 11.41 2.51
N GLN A 197 0.29 12.70 2.76
CA GLN A 197 0.87 13.34 3.94
C GLN A 197 -0.18 13.53 5.03
N GLY A 198 0.15 13.13 6.24
CA GLY A 198 -0.59 13.57 7.41
C GLY A 198 -0.42 15.09 7.54
N THR A 199 -1.52 15.81 7.71
CA THR A 199 -1.50 17.26 7.91
C THR A 199 -2.25 17.61 9.19
N PRO A 200 -1.98 18.78 9.78
CA PRO A 200 -2.75 19.27 10.91
C PRO A 200 -4.26 19.29 10.65
N TYR A 201 -4.67 19.45 9.39
CA TYR A 201 -6.07 19.39 9.00
C TYR A 201 -6.69 18.01 9.15
N SER A 202 -6.02 16.94 8.70
CA SER A 202 -6.51 15.57 8.87
C SER A 202 -6.47 15.13 10.33
N TRP A 203 -5.39 15.45 11.05
CA TRP A 203 -5.22 15.03 12.45
C TRP A 203 -6.27 15.63 13.38
N LYS A 204 -6.60 16.93 13.24
CA LYS A 204 -7.68 17.55 14.04
C LYS A 204 -9.06 16.95 13.82
N LYS A 205 -9.25 16.19 12.74
CA LYS A 205 -10.48 15.46 12.41
C LYS A 205 -10.43 13.97 12.77
N GLY A 206 -9.32 13.49 13.32
CA GLY A 206 -9.15 12.09 13.68
C GLY A 206 -8.78 11.18 12.53
N PHE A 207 -8.08 11.70 11.50
CA PHE A 207 -7.56 10.92 10.38
C PHE A 207 -6.04 11.04 10.30
N PHE A 208 -5.35 9.95 9.98
CA PHE A 208 -3.89 9.96 9.88
C PHE A 208 -3.36 10.71 8.65
N SER A 209 -4.15 10.80 7.58
CA SER A 209 -3.80 11.54 6.37
C SER A 209 -5.03 12.16 5.72
N ASN A 210 -4.82 13.03 4.74
CA ASN A 210 -5.91 13.59 3.96
C ASN A 210 -6.60 12.50 3.10
N GLY A 211 -5.85 11.55 2.55
CA GLY A 211 -6.39 10.42 1.80
C GLY A 211 -7.30 9.51 2.62
N ALA A 212 -7.06 9.43 3.94
CA ALA A 212 -7.91 8.67 4.84
C ALA A 212 -9.37 9.18 4.90
N MET A 213 -9.61 10.44 4.56
CA MET A 213 -10.96 11.04 4.62
C MET A 213 -11.83 10.71 3.39
N GLU A 214 -11.30 9.97 2.43
CA GLU A 214 -12.01 9.63 1.18
C GLU A 214 -13.06 8.53 1.38
N SER A 215 -12.70 7.47 2.10
CA SER A 215 -13.58 6.33 2.34
C SER A 215 -13.10 5.50 3.53
N SER A 216 -13.95 4.59 4.04
CA SER A 216 -13.57 3.66 5.11
C SER A 216 -12.41 2.73 4.69
N LEU A 217 -12.37 2.33 3.44
CA LEU A 217 -11.28 1.54 2.86
C LEU A 217 -9.95 2.32 2.88
N CYS A 218 -9.99 3.57 2.40
CA CYS A 218 -8.82 4.45 2.41
C CYS A 218 -8.39 4.80 3.84
N ASP A 219 -9.35 5.05 4.75
CA ASP A 219 -9.06 5.36 6.15
C ASP A 219 -8.35 4.19 6.87
N PHE A 220 -8.83 2.96 6.68
CA PHE A 220 -8.17 1.79 7.22
C PHE A 220 -6.75 1.62 6.64
N ALA A 221 -6.63 1.70 5.32
CA ALA A 221 -5.37 1.48 4.62
C ALA A 221 -4.33 2.56 4.96
N GLU A 222 -4.75 3.82 5.03
CA GLU A 222 -3.91 4.94 5.45
C GLU A 222 -3.50 4.82 6.92
N THR A 223 -4.43 4.44 7.80
CA THR A 223 -4.12 4.19 9.21
C THR A 223 -3.02 3.13 9.33
N LEU A 224 -3.19 1.96 8.70
CA LEU A 224 -2.18 0.90 8.75
C LEU A 224 -0.84 1.35 8.15
N SER A 225 -0.85 2.01 6.98
CA SER A 225 0.38 2.42 6.30
C SER A 225 1.17 3.46 7.12
N MET A 226 0.50 4.42 7.73
CA MET A 226 1.13 5.40 8.62
C MET A 226 1.69 4.73 9.88
N LEU A 227 0.92 3.86 10.53
CA LEU A 227 1.35 3.15 11.73
C LEU A 227 2.54 2.21 11.50
N VAL A 228 2.73 1.72 10.28
CA VAL A 228 3.86 0.84 9.91
C VAL A 228 5.11 1.65 9.57
N CYS A 229 4.95 2.76 8.84
CA CYS A 229 6.08 3.53 8.32
C CYS A 229 6.62 4.58 9.30
N LEU A 230 5.77 5.15 10.17
CA LEU A 230 6.18 6.11 11.19
C LEU A 230 6.75 5.39 12.41
N SER A 231 7.75 5.98 13.04
CA SER A 231 8.24 5.53 14.34
C SER A 231 7.20 5.79 15.44
N VAL A 232 7.32 5.10 16.56
CA VAL A 232 6.46 5.31 17.74
C VAL A 232 6.48 6.78 18.20
N SER A 233 7.64 7.45 18.11
CA SER A 233 7.76 8.88 18.45
C SER A 233 6.93 9.75 17.52
N GLU A 234 7.02 9.53 16.21
CA GLU A 234 6.27 10.28 15.19
C GLU A 234 4.76 10.03 15.30
N ILE A 235 4.35 8.79 15.61
CA ILE A 235 2.95 8.47 15.89
C ILE A 235 2.45 9.27 17.11
N ASN A 236 3.23 9.33 18.19
CA ASN A 236 2.88 10.13 19.38
C ASN A 236 2.80 11.62 19.07
N GLU A 237 3.65 12.13 18.20
CA GLU A 237 3.60 13.51 17.72
C GLU A 237 2.30 13.80 16.96
N CYS A 238 1.88 12.88 16.05
CA CYS A 238 0.57 12.97 15.38
C CYS A 238 -0.59 13.01 16.39
N LEU A 239 -0.56 12.15 17.43
CA LEU A 239 -1.59 12.10 18.47
C LEU A 239 -1.63 13.40 19.31
N ASN A 240 -0.49 13.95 19.66
CA ASN A 240 -0.41 15.20 20.42
C ASN A 240 -0.89 16.38 19.59
N THR A 241 -0.48 16.47 18.32
CA THR A 241 -0.96 17.51 17.39
C THR A 241 -2.48 17.38 17.15
N ALA A 242 -3.00 16.17 17.05
CA ALA A 242 -4.43 15.93 16.96
C ALA A 242 -5.18 16.46 18.20
N GLN A 243 -4.63 16.25 19.39
CA GLN A 243 -5.19 16.77 20.64
C GLN A 243 -5.16 18.29 20.71
N GLU A 244 -4.03 18.89 20.35
CA GLU A 244 -3.85 20.35 20.37
C GLU A 244 -4.81 21.07 19.42
N LEU A 245 -5.00 20.54 18.21
CA LEU A 245 -5.77 21.19 17.15
C LEU A 245 -7.24 20.75 17.08
N GLY A 246 -7.55 19.54 17.49
CA GLY A 246 -8.89 18.93 17.39
C GLY A 246 -9.50 18.51 18.72
N GLY A 247 -8.75 18.71 19.82
CA GLY A 247 -9.16 18.32 21.16
C GLY A 247 -9.05 16.82 21.44
N GLU A 248 -9.46 16.42 22.64
CA GLU A 248 -9.42 15.02 23.09
C GLU A 248 -10.16 14.06 22.18
N GLY A 249 -11.25 14.50 21.55
CA GLY A 249 -12.03 13.67 20.63
C GLY A 249 -11.25 13.23 19.40
N ALA A 250 -10.42 14.09 18.83
CA ALA A 250 -9.59 13.79 17.66
C ALA A 250 -8.51 12.75 18.02
N LYS A 251 -7.78 12.97 19.11
CA LYS A 251 -6.78 12.01 19.63
C LYS A 251 -7.41 10.66 19.94
N ALA A 252 -8.52 10.66 20.68
CA ALA A 252 -9.22 9.42 21.03
C ALA A 252 -9.70 8.64 19.79
N THR A 253 -10.09 9.34 18.72
CA THR A 253 -10.48 8.71 17.45
C THR A 253 -9.28 8.02 16.81
N LEU A 254 -8.13 8.68 16.70
CA LEU A 254 -6.90 8.08 16.18
C LEU A 254 -6.49 6.86 17.03
N GLN A 255 -6.53 6.97 18.35
CA GLN A 255 -6.21 5.85 19.25
C GLN A 255 -7.14 4.65 19.06
N ARG A 256 -8.47 4.87 18.89
CA ARG A 256 -9.41 3.79 18.60
C ARG A 256 -9.12 3.12 17.24
N LYS A 257 -8.78 3.90 16.22
CA LYS A 257 -8.37 3.36 14.92
C LYS A 257 -7.10 2.52 15.01
N MET A 258 -6.10 2.98 15.77
CA MET A 258 -4.88 2.20 16.04
C MET A 258 -5.21 0.87 16.70
N ALA A 259 -6.00 0.89 17.78
CA ALA A 259 -6.41 -0.32 18.50
C ALA A 259 -7.17 -1.29 17.59
N PHE A 260 -8.08 -0.78 16.75
CA PHE A 260 -8.84 -1.59 15.80
C PHE A 260 -7.92 -2.30 14.78
N VAL A 261 -6.95 -1.57 14.21
CA VAL A 261 -5.96 -2.14 13.28
C VAL A 261 -5.09 -3.19 13.97
N ASP A 262 -4.65 -2.96 15.20
CA ASP A 262 -3.85 -3.90 15.98
C ASP A 262 -4.64 -5.18 16.31
N GLU A 263 -5.91 -5.06 16.72
CA GLU A 263 -6.82 -6.18 16.96
C GLU A 263 -7.06 -6.97 15.66
N PHE A 264 -7.36 -6.28 14.55
CA PHE A 264 -7.57 -6.91 13.25
C PHE A 264 -6.36 -7.75 12.81
N LEU A 265 -5.15 -7.21 12.91
CA LEU A 265 -3.92 -7.92 12.53
C LEU A 265 -3.65 -9.11 13.46
N TRP A 266 -3.91 -8.94 14.74
CA TRP A 266 -3.74 -10.03 15.71
C TRP A 266 -4.75 -11.15 15.53
N GLU A 267 -6.02 -10.84 15.39
CA GLU A 267 -7.09 -11.83 15.28
C GLU A 267 -7.00 -12.66 14.00
N ASN A 268 -6.73 -11.98 12.87
CA ASN A 268 -6.74 -12.63 11.56
C ASN A 268 -5.38 -13.26 11.19
N PHE A 269 -4.26 -12.67 11.61
CA PHE A 269 -2.93 -13.05 11.12
C PHE A 269 -1.92 -13.33 12.24
N LYS A 270 -2.28 -13.12 13.50
CA LYS A 270 -1.37 -13.22 14.67
C LYS A 270 -0.17 -12.28 14.59
N ILE A 271 -0.31 -11.17 13.88
CA ILE A 271 0.74 -10.16 13.70
C ILE A 271 0.61 -9.09 14.79
N ARG A 272 1.70 -8.85 15.51
CA ARG A 272 1.87 -7.74 16.46
C ARG A 272 2.51 -6.58 15.73
N ARG A 273 1.70 -5.69 15.16
CA ARG A 273 2.12 -4.61 14.27
C ARG A 273 3.31 -3.81 14.80
N GLU A 274 3.23 -3.28 16.02
CA GLU A 274 4.29 -2.42 16.55
C GLU A 274 5.63 -3.15 16.65
N ALA A 275 5.65 -4.37 17.17
CA ALA A 275 6.88 -5.11 17.36
C ALA A 275 7.46 -5.69 16.07
N GLN A 276 6.61 -6.22 15.19
CA GLN A 276 7.03 -6.97 14.01
C GLN A 276 7.12 -6.11 12.73
N LEU A 277 6.38 -5.02 12.64
CA LEU A 277 6.35 -4.14 11.46
C LEU A 277 6.87 -2.74 11.76
N THR A 278 6.21 -1.98 12.65
CA THR A 278 6.53 -0.57 12.90
C THR A 278 7.99 -0.37 13.29
N ARG A 279 8.47 -1.09 14.31
CA ARG A 279 9.86 -0.94 14.79
C ARG A 279 10.88 -1.37 13.74
N VAL A 280 10.59 -2.42 12.98
CA VAL A 280 11.48 -2.94 11.94
C VAL A 280 11.57 -1.96 10.77
N ILE A 281 10.43 -1.57 10.21
CA ILE A 281 10.37 -0.74 9.00
C ILE A 281 10.85 0.69 9.30
N SER A 282 10.39 1.31 10.38
CA SER A 282 10.80 2.67 10.73
C SER A 282 12.29 2.75 11.09
N ALA A 283 12.84 1.74 11.76
CA ALA A 283 14.27 1.68 12.05
C ALA A 283 15.09 1.51 10.77
N SER A 284 14.64 0.66 9.84
CA SER A 284 15.29 0.44 8.55
C SER A 284 15.24 1.70 7.68
N LEU A 285 14.12 2.41 7.63
CA LEU A 285 14.01 3.71 6.96
C LEU A 285 14.99 4.74 7.53
N LYS A 286 15.12 4.81 8.86
CA LYS A 286 16.09 5.70 9.53
C LYS A 286 17.56 5.29 9.27
N HIS A 287 17.82 4.00 9.13
CA HIS A 287 19.18 3.50 8.85
C HIS A 287 19.62 3.86 7.43
N TYR A 288 18.73 3.76 6.47
CA TYR A 288 18.99 4.26 5.12
C TYR A 288 19.35 5.75 5.09
N ASN A 289 18.70 6.57 5.95
CA ASN A 289 19.05 7.99 6.11
C ASN A 289 20.48 8.22 6.60
N LYS A 290 20.97 7.40 7.53
CA LYS A 290 22.32 7.58 8.09
C LYS A 290 23.42 7.23 7.11
N GLN A 291 23.24 6.15 6.32
CA GLN A 291 24.26 5.73 5.36
C GLN A 291 24.49 6.76 4.25
N SER A 292 23.47 7.57 3.92
CA SER A 292 23.58 8.63 2.91
C SER A 292 24.32 9.88 3.43
N HIS A 293 24.30 10.12 4.73
CA HIS A 293 25.03 11.26 5.34
C HIS A 293 26.50 10.94 5.67
N ASP A 294 26.83 9.66 5.82
CA ASP A 294 28.19 9.21 6.16
C ASP A 294 29.02 8.81 4.92
N ALA A 295 28.45 8.86 3.72
CA ALA A 295 29.19 8.65 2.49
C ALA A 295 30.14 9.83 2.25
N PRO A 296 31.45 9.62 2.06
CA PRO A 296 32.38 10.69 1.74
C PRO A 296 31.95 11.36 0.43
N ALA A 297 31.90 12.68 0.44
CA ALA A 297 31.62 13.48 -0.75
C ALA A 297 32.63 13.10 -1.87
N PRO A 298 32.16 13.00 -3.13
CA PRO A 298 32.99 12.61 -4.27
C PRO A 298 34.12 13.60 -4.56
#